data_8752f5f92824e784b7252db4bee0f8b5
#
_entry.id   8752f5f92824e784b7252db4bee0f8b5
#
_cell.length_a   1.000
_cell.length_b   1.000
_cell.length_c   1.000
_cell.angle_alpha   90.00
_cell.angle_beta   90.00
_cell.angle_gamma   90.00
#
_symmetry.space_group_name_H-M   'P 1'
#
loop_
_entity.id
_entity.type
_entity.pdbx_description
1 polymer ?
#
loop_
_entity_poly.entity_id
_entity_poly.type
_entity_poly.pdbx_seq_one_letter_code
_entity_poly.pdbx_strand_id
1 'polypeptide(L)'
;MLEIKDLHASVNGKEILKGINLSVKAGEVHAIMGPNGSGKSTLSAVLVGNPAFEVTKGSVTFCGKNLLDFSPEDRSHEGIFLSFQYPVEIPGVSMVNFMRAAVNEQRKYNHLPALSASEFLKLMREKRAIVELDNKLANRSVNEGFSGGEIGRAHV
;
A
#
# COMPACT_ATOMS: atom_id res chain seq x y z
N MET A 1 -8.27 1.57 -15.14
CA MET A 1 -7.03 1.45 -14.38
C MET A 1 -7.00 0.15 -13.59
N LEU A 2 -7.95 -0.10 -12.69
CA LEU A 2 -8.14 -1.39 -12.00
C LEU A 2 -9.42 -2.06 -12.48
N GLU A 3 -9.37 -3.33 -12.86
CA GLU A 3 -10.52 -4.13 -13.25
C GLU A 3 -10.48 -5.47 -12.51
N ILE A 4 -11.57 -5.79 -11.84
CA ILE A 4 -11.77 -7.04 -11.07
C ILE A 4 -12.98 -7.74 -11.67
N LYS A 5 -12.82 -9.01 -12.04
CA LYS A 5 -13.90 -9.84 -12.64
C LYS A 5 -14.04 -11.14 -11.86
N ASP A 6 -15.23 -11.36 -11.33
CA ASP A 6 -15.63 -12.60 -10.66
C ASP A 6 -14.58 -13.11 -9.65
N LEU A 7 -14.05 -12.18 -8.84
CA LEU A 7 -12.96 -12.48 -7.91
C LEU A 7 -13.46 -13.25 -6.69
N HIS A 8 -12.91 -14.44 -6.50
CA HIS A 8 -13.11 -15.29 -5.34
C HIS A 8 -11.80 -15.43 -4.58
N ALA A 9 -11.86 -15.35 -3.26
CA ALA A 9 -10.69 -15.56 -2.43
C ALA A 9 -11.05 -16.20 -1.09
N SER A 10 -10.13 -17.04 -0.59
CA SER A 10 -10.27 -17.77 0.64
C SER A 10 -9.13 -17.46 1.63
N VAL A 11 -9.38 -17.72 2.90
CA VAL A 11 -8.39 -17.74 3.98
C VAL A 11 -8.63 -18.97 4.84
N ASN A 12 -7.59 -19.74 5.11
CA ASN A 12 -7.67 -21.00 5.85
C ASN A 12 -8.79 -21.95 5.33
N GLY A 13 -8.92 -22.05 4.00
CA GLY A 13 -9.95 -22.87 3.34
C GLY A 13 -11.38 -22.32 3.39
N LYS A 14 -11.60 -21.16 4.00
CA LYS A 14 -12.92 -20.51 4.05
C LYS A 14 -13.00 -19.43 2.99
N GLU A 15 -13.96 -19.53 2.08
CA GLU A 15 -14.23 -18.51 1.08
C GLU A 15 -14.81 -17.24 1.71
N ILE A 16 -14.17 -16.11 1.43
CA ILE A 16 -14.57 -14.78 1.92
C ILE A 16 -15.08 -13.90 0.78
N LEU A 17 -14.33 -13.82 -0.32
CA LEU A 17 -14.79 -13.11 -1.52
C LEU A 17 -15.49 -14.10 -2.44
N LYS A 18 -16.68 -13.72 -2.89
CA LYS A 18 -17.63 -14.62 -3.60
C LYS A 18 -18.10 -13.97 -4.91
N GLY A 19 -17.16 -13.75 -5.84
CA GLY A 19 -17.49 -13.22 -7.15
C GLY A 19 -17.57 -11.68 -7.20
N ILE A 20 -16.56 -10.99 -6.67
CA ILE A 20 -16.47 -9.53 -6.68
C ILE A 20 -16.19 -9.03 -8.10
N ASN A 21 -16.99 -8.05 -8.52
CA ASN A 21 -16.79 -7.31 -9.77
C ASN A 21 -16.63 -5.82 -9.44
N LEU A 22 -15.55 -5.19 -9.91
CA LEU A 22 -15.27 -3.78 -9.67
C LEU A 22 -14.41 -3.23 -10.82
N SER A 23 -14.76 -2.06 -11.32
CA SER A 23 -13.94 -1.32 -12.28
C SER A 23 -13.70 0.10 -11.75
N VAL A 24 -12.42 0.49 -11.65
CA VAL A 24 -12.00 1.82 -11.19
C VAL A 24 -11.14 2.46 -12.27
N LYS A 25 -11.57 3.61 -12.78
CA LYS A 25 -10.81 4.38 -13.77
C LYS A 25 -9.78 5.29 -13.09
N ALA A 26 -8.86 5.83 -13.87
CA ALA A 26 -7.93 6.83 -13.37
C ALA A 26 -8.69 8.08 -12.89
N GLY A 27 -8.31 8.61 -11.71
CA GLY A 27 -8.94 9.78 -11.11
C GLY A 27 -10.26 9.51 -10.37
N GLU A 28 -10.79 8.29 -10.39
CA GLU A 28 -12.00 7.94 -9.64
C GLU A 28 -11.68 7.56 -8.19
N VAL A 29 -12.59 7.91 -7.29
CA VAL A 29 -12.60 7.48 -5.89
C VAL A 29 -13.79 6.55 -5.66
N HIS A 30 -13.53 5.33 -5.22
CA HIS A 30 -14.55 4.34 -4.92
C HIS A 30 -14.57 4.01 -3.42
N ALA A 31 -15.72 4.21 -2.78
CA ALA A 31 -15.95 3.81 -1.39
C ALA A 31 -16.57 2.42 -1.33
N ILE A 32 -15.88 1.48 -0.68
CA ILE A 32 -16.38 0.12 -0.46
C ILE A 32 -16.98 0.04 0.94
N MET A 33 -18.29 -0.13 1.01
CA MET A 33 -19.06 -0.17 2.26
C MET A 33 -19.72 -1.53 2.44
N GLY A 34 -20.03 -1.85 3.70
CA GLY A 34 -20.74 -3.08 4.08
C GLY A 34 -20.53 -3.43 5.56
N PRO A 35 -21.27 -4.38 6.10
CA PRO A 35 -21.17 -4.80 7.49
C PRO A 35 -19.79 -5.42 7.82
N ASN A 36 -19.51 -5.58 9.11
CA ASN A 36 -18.29 -6.30 9.54
C ASN A 36 -18.34 -7.75 9.04
N GLY A 37 -17.19 -8.24 8.59
CA GLY A 37 -17.08 -9.58 8.01
C GLY A 37 -17.52 -9.71 6.53
N SER A 38 -17.94 -8.63 5.86
CA SER A 38 -18.34 -8.67 4.44
C SER A 38 -17.19 -8.79 3.44
N GLY A 39 -15.93 -8.83 3.89
CA GLY A 39 -14.77 -9.01 3.00
C GLY A 39 -14.07 -7.72 2.54
N LYS A 40 -14.44 -6.54 3.04
CA LYS A 40 -13.79 -5.26 2.64
C LYS A 40 -12.28 -5.27 2.81
N SER A 41 -11.81 -5.61 4.01
CA SER A 41 -10.37 -5.70 4.29
C SER A 41 -9.70 -6.87 3.57
N THR A 42 -10.44 -7.96 3.31
CA THR A 42 -9.97 -9.08 2.51
C THR A 42 -9.70 -8.65 1.07
N LEU A 43 -10.58 -7.86 0.47
CA LEU A 43 -10.36 -7.34 -0.88
C LEU A 43 -9.07 -6.52 -0.95
N SER A 44 -8.87 -5.59 -0.01
CA SER A 44 -7.62 -4.80 0.05
C SER A 44 -6.38 -5.68 0.22
N ALA A 45 -6.44 -6.68 1.11
CA ALA A 45 -5.35 -7.61 1.36
C ALA A 45 -5.01 -8.46 0.12
N VAL A 46 -6.02 -8.94 -0.61
CA VAL A 46 -5.85 -9.69 -1.87
C VAL A 46 -5.21 -8.81 -2.94
N LEU A 47 -5.63 -7.55 -3.06
CA LEU A 47 -5.09 -6.62 -4.07
C LEU A 47 -3.61 -6.30 -3.84
N VAL A 48 -3.16 -6.23 -2.60
CA VAL A 48 -1.72 -6.03 -2.29
C VAL A 48 -0.91 -7.33 -2.25
N GLY A 49 -1.54 -8.47 -2.48
CA GLY A 49 -0.85 -9.76 -2.55
C GLY A 49 -0.52 -10.38 -1.19
N ASN A 50 -1.30 -10.12 -0.15
CA ASN A 50 -1.07 -10.74 1.15
C ASN A 50 -1.17 -12.28 1.05
N PRO A 51 -0.09 -13.03 1.35
CA PRO A 51 -0.03 -14.49 1.14
C PRO A 51 -0.97 -15.31 2.05
N ALA A 52 -1.58 -14.69 3.05
CA ALA A 52 -2.59 -15.35 3.88
C ALA A 52 -3.90 -15.62 3.11
N PHE A 53 -4.11 -14.97 1.96
CA PHE A 53 -5.31 -15.10 1.14
C PHE A 53 -4.98 -15.80 -0.19
N GLU A 54 -5.77 -16.80 -0.53
CA GLU A 54 -5.67 -17.53 -1.79
C GLU A 54 -6.77 -17.09 -2.73
N VAL A 55 -6.40 -16.64 -3.94
CA VAL A 55 -7.34 -16.36 -5.02
C VAL A 55 -7.71 -17.70 -5.68
N THR A 56 -8.99 -18.07 -5.59
CA THR A 56 -9.48 -19.36 -6.09
C THR A 56 -10.12 -19.25 -7.49
N LYS A 57 -10.61 -18.05 -7.86
CA LYS A 57 -11.25 -17.81 -9.16
C LYS A 57 -11.27 -16.31 -9.48
N GLY A 58 -11.42 -16.00 -10.77
CA GLY A 58 -11.55 -14.65 -11.26
C GLY A 58 -10.24 -14.04 -11.73
N SER A 59 -10.27 -12.76 -12.05
CA SER A 59 -9.10 -12.02 -12.53
C SER A 59 -9.03 -10.62 -11.96
N VAL A 60 -7.82 -10.11 -11.84
CA VAL A 60 -7.53 -8.73 -11.43
C VAL A 60 -6.53 -8.14 -12.41
N THR A 61 -6.93 -7.09 -13.11
CA THR A 61 -6.06 -6.37 -14.05
C THR A 61 -5.80 -4.97 -13.54
N PHE A 62 -4.54 -4.57 -13.47
CA PHE A 62 -4.10 -3.23 -13.09
C PHE A 62 -3.23 -2.63 -14.19
N CYS A 63 -3.64 -1.49 -14.74
CA CYS A 63 -2.96 -0.81 -15.87
C CYS A 63 -2.66 -1.75 -17.05
N GLY A 64 -3.57 -2.69 -17.37
CA GLY A 64 -3.44 -3.65 -18.45
C GLY A 64 -2.62 -4.91 -18.13
N LYS A 65 -2.05 -5.02 -16.93
CA LYS A 65 -1.26 -6.16 -16.48
C LYS A 65 -2.08 -7.06 -15.55
N ASN A 66 -1.88 -8.38 -15.61
CA ASN A 66 -2.51 -9.30 -14.66
C ASN A 66 -1.84 -9.16 -13.29
N LEU A 67 -2.58 -8.61 -12.32
CA LEU A 67 -2.05 -8.33 -10.99
C LEU A 67 -1.74 -9.60 -10.18
N LEU A 68 -2.43 -10.69 -10.48
CA LEU A 68 -2.28 -11.94 -9.72
C LEU A 68 -0.94 -12.63 -9.98
N ASP A 69 -0.26 -12.30 -11.09
CA ASP A 69 1.06 -12.83 -11.43
C ASP A 69 2.21 -12.12 -10.68
N PHE A 70 1.90 -11.01 -10.00
CA PHE A 70 2.90 -10.17 -9.35
C PHE A 70 3.05 -10.49 -7.86
N SER A 71 4.30 -10.48 -7.40
CA SER A 71 4.61 -10.49 -5.97
C SER A 71 4.09 -9.22 -5.28
N PRO A 72 3.95 -9.21 -3.95
CA PRO A 72 3.58 -7.98 -3.22
C PRO A 72 4.54 -6.80 -3.51
N GLU A 73 5.83 -7.09 -3.65
CA GLU A 73 6.86 -6.10 -3.98
C GLU A 73 6.64 -5.50 -5.37
N ASP A 74 6.38 -6.37 -6.37
CA ASP A 74 6.13 -5.93 -7.75
C ASP A 74 4.84 -5.10 -7.84
N ARG A 75 3.79 -5.48 -7.09
CA ARG A 75 2.55 -4.68 -7.00
C ARG A 75 2.82 -3.29 -6.44
N SER A 76 3.66 -3.20 -5.42
CA SER A 76 4.08 -1.91 -4.86
C SER A 76 4.86 -1.08 -5.89
N HIS A 77 5.75 -1.70 -6.66
CA HIS A 77 6.49 -1.06 -7.74
C HIS A 77 5.58 -0.54 -8.87
N GLU A 78 4.51 -1.26 -9.17
CA GLU A 78 3.49 -0.81 -10.15
C GLU A 78 2.59 0.32 -9.61
N GLY A 79 2.73 0.71 -8.34
CA GLY A 79 2.04 1.83 -7.73
C GLY A 79 0.81 1.46 -6.89
N ILE A 80 0.64 0.18 -6.54
CA ILE A 80 -0.40 -0.22 -5.59
C ILE A 80 0.11 0.03 -4.18
N PHE A 81 -0.62 0.82 -3.42
CA PHE A 81 -0.32 1.17 -2.04
C PHE A 81 -1.50 0.86 -1.12
N LEU A 82 -1.22 0.31 0.05
CA LEU A 82 -2.22 0.07 1.09
C LEU A 82 -1.87 0.87 2.34
N SER A 83 -2.77 1.75 2.77
CA SER A 83 -2.72 2.33 4.10
C SER A 83 -3.30 1.34 5.11
N PHE A 84 -2.46 0.80 5.97
CA PHE A 84 -2.86 -0.20 6.96
C PHE A 84 -3.72 0.42 8.07
N GLN A 85 -4.77 -0.25 8.48
CA GLN A 85 -5.60 0.16 9.60
C GLN A 85 -4.81 0.17 10.93
N TYR A 86 -3.90 -0.79 11.09
CA TYR A 86 -2.99 -0.91 12.22
C TYR A 86 -1.56 -1.09 11.67
N PRO A 87 -0.85 0.01 11.39
CA PRO A 87 0.51 -0.08 10.88
C PRO A 87 1.45 -0.66 11.92
N VAL A 88 2.31 -1.55 11.47
CA VAL A 88 3.30 -2.21 12.34
C VAL A 88 4.40 -1.22 12.69
N GLU A 89 4.80 -1.21 13.97
CA GLU A 89 5.99 -0.47 14.41
C GLU A 89 7.25 -1.21 13.96
N ILE A 90 8.27 -0.44 13.55
CA ILE A 90 9.59 -0.97 13.20
C ILE A 90 10.63 -0.33 14.13
N PRO A 91 10.85 -0.93 15.33
CA PRO A 91 11.78 -0.37 16.29
C PRO A 91 13.20 -0.28 15.74
N GLY A 92 13.89 0.81 16.04
CA GLY A 92 15.27 1.04 15.61
C GLY A 92 15.46 1.49 14.15
N VAL A 93 14.42 1.50 13.33
CA VAL A 93 14.46 2.02 11.96
C VAL A 93 13.78 3.38 11.91
N SER A 94 14.54 4.46 11.73
CA SER A 94 13.95 5.79 11.64
C SER A 94 13.09 5.96 10.38
N MET A 95 12.04 6.77 10.47
CA MET A 95 11.17 7.10 9.32
C MET A 95 11.99 7.61 8.13
N VAL A 96 13.00 8.44 8.36
CA VAL A 96 13.88 8.95 7.30
C VAL A 96 14.59 7.82 6.56
N ASN A 97 15.18 6.86 7.28
CA ASN A 97 15.89 5.74 6.68
C ASN A 97 14.96 4.79 5.93
N PHE A 98 13.81 4.49 6.53
CA PHE A 98 12.78 3.66 5.90
C PHE A 98 12.29 4.27 4.58
N MET A 99 11.88 5.55 4.61
CA MET A 99 11.37 6.23 3.42
C MET A 99 12.45 6.40 2.34
N ARG A 100 13.72 6.64 2.73
CA ARG A 100 14.81 6.72 1.75
C ARG A 100 15.04 5.39 1.06
N ALA A 101 14.99 4.29 1.79
CA ALA A 101 15.13 2.95 1.21
C ALA A 101 13.98 2.66 0.23
N ALA A 102 12.73 2.93 0.64
CA ALA A 102 11.55 2.71 -0.20
C ALA A 102 11.58 3.56 -1.48
N VAL A 103 11.89 4.86 -1.38
CA VAL A 103 11.98 5.76 -2.55
C VAL A 103 13.09 5.32 -3.49
N ASN A 104 14.26 4.93 -2.97
CA ASN A 104 15.37 4.51 -3.83
C ASN A 104 15.10 3.15 -4.50
N GLU A 105 14.40 2.23 -3.85
CA GLU A 105 14.00 0.96 -4.47
C GLU A 105 12.98 1.19 -5.58
N GLN A 106 11.98 2.07 -5.36
CA GLN A 106 11.05 2.47 -6.41
C GLN A 106 11.75 3.15 -7.60
N ARG A 107 12.75 4.00 -7.34
CA ARG A 107 13.55 4.64 -8.41
C ARG A 107 14.36 3.61 -9.19
N LYS A 108 14.99 2.67 -8.51
CA LYS A 108 15.75 1.57 -9.12
C LYS A 108 14.87 0.73 -10.04
N TYR A 109 13.66 0.37 -9.60
CA TYR A 109 12.68 -0.33 -10.43
C TYR A 109 12.37 0.45 -11.72
N ASN A 110 12.24 1.78 -11.62
CA ASN A 110 11.98 2.66 -12.76
C ASN A 110 13.27 3.06 -13.53
N HIS A 111 14.39 2.38 -13.32
CA HIS A 111 15.69 2.67 -13.96
C HIS A 111 16.18 4.10 -13.73
N LEU A 112 15.81 4.72 -12.62
CA LEU A 112 16.26 6.05 -12.21
C LEU A 112 17.41 5.95 -11.21
N PRO A 113 18.37 6.89 -11.20
CA PRO A 113 19.44 6.91 -10.22
C PRO A 113 18.91 7.11 -8.81
N ALA A 114 19.54 6.46 -7.82
CA ALA A 114 19.21 6.66 -6.42
C ALA A 114 19.42 8.11 -5.99
N LEU A 115 18.56 8.59 -5.11
CA LEU A 115 18.73 9.92 -4.51
C LEU A 115 19.89 9.90 -3.51
N SER A 116 20.73 10.92 -3.57
CA SER A 116 21.68 11.22 -2.50
C SER A 116 20.95 11.56 -1.19
N ALA A 117 21.65 11.56 -0.09
CA ALA A 117 21.06 11.92 1.20
C ALA A 117 20.48 13.35 1.21
N SER A 118 21.16 14.29 0.58
CA SER A 118 20.72 15.71 0.49
C SER A 118 19.47 15.88 -0.37
N GLU A 119 19.42 15.22 -1.53
CA GLU A 119 18.25 15.26 -2.42
C GLU A 119 17.03 14.62 -1.75
N PHE A 120 17.23 13.48 -1.09
CA PHE A 120 16.15 12.83 -0.35
C PHE A 120 15.61 13.71 0.80
N LEU A 121 16.49 14.34 1.59
CA LEU A 121 16.06 15.22 2.67
C LEU A 121 15.29 16.45 2.16
N LYS A 122 15.65 16.97 0.98
CA LYS A 122 14.89 18.04 0.33
C LYS A 122 13.49 17.55 -0.05
N LEU A 123 13.39 16.43 -0.75
CA LEU A 123 12.11 15.79 -1.12
C LEU A 123 11.24 15.52 0.10
N MET A 124 11.82 14.98 1.16
CA MET A 124 11.10 14.66 2.39
C MET A 124 10.55 15.91 3.08
N ARG A 125 11.28 17.03 3.09
CA ARG A 125 10.78 18.31 3.63
C ARG A 125 9.57 18.81 2.84
N GLU A 126 9.64 18.75 1.52
CA GLU A 126 8.54 19.17 0.63
C GLU A 126 7.28 18.32 0.86
N LYS A 127 7.43 17.00 0.87
CA LYS A 127 6.30 16.07 1.08
C LYS A 127 5.70 16.17 2.47
N ARG A 128 6.54 16.31 3.48
CA ARG A 128 6.11 16.47 4.86
C ARG A 128 5.29 17.74 5.09
N ALA A 129 5.62 18.83 4.42
CA ALA A 129 4.86 20.07 4.50
C ALA A 129 3.43 19.89 3.95
N ILE A 130 3.26 19.05 2.92
CA ILE A 130 1.93 18.77 2.32
C ILE A 130 1.03 18.02 3.32
N VAL A 131 1.59 17.07 4.07
CA VAL A 131 0.82 16.24 5.03
C VAL A 131 0.86 16.77 6.46
N GLU A 132 1.46 17.97 6.67
CA GLU A 132 1.59 18.62 7.99
C GLU A 132 2.23 17.72 9.07
N LEU A 133 3.20 16.88 8.67
CA LEU A 133 3.89 15.97 9.58
C LEU A 133 5.01 16.71 10.35
N ASP A 134 5.00 16.62 11.70
CA ASP A 134 6.00 17.27 12.54
C ASP A 134 7.44 16.76 12.26
N ASN A 135 8.39 17.66 12.34
CA ASN A 135 9.82 17.36 12.18
C ASN A 135 10.33 16.33 13.18
N LYS A 136 9.78 16.35 14.39
CA LYS A 136 10.18 15.44 15.46
C LYS A 136 9.86 13.99 15.14
N LEU A 137 8.80 13.72 14.35
CA LEU A 137 8.38 12.38 13.96
C LEU A 137 9.28 11.77 12.89
N ALA A 138 9.89 12.60 12.05
CA ALA A 138 10.77 12.11 10.96
C ALA A 138 12.01 11.34 11.47
N ASN A 139 12.49 11.66 12.67
CA ASN A 139 13.66 11.02 13.27
C ASN A 139 13.32 9.86 14.23
N ARG A 140 12.04 9.63 14.51
CA ARG A 140 11.60 8.49 15.33
C ARG A 140 11.59 7.21 14.51
N SER A 141 11.57 6.09 15.20
CA SER A 141 11.31 4.79 14.58
C SER A 141 9.95 4.80 13.91
N VAL A 142 9.81 4.03 12.83
CA VAL A 142 8.57 3.96 12.04
C VAL A 142 7.41 3.57 12.96
N ASN A 143 6.39 4.41 13.02
CA ASN A 143 5.15 4.28 13.79
C ASN A 143 5.31 4.16 15.32
N GLU A 144 6.52 4.17 15.87
CA GLU A 144 6.75 4.02 17.30
C GLU A 144 6.25 5.25 18.08
N GLY A 145 5.24 5.02 18.93
CA GLY A 145 4.62 6.04 19.74
C GLY A 145 3.86 7.12 18.97
N PHE A 146 3.41 6.84 17.76
CA PHE A 146 2.57 7.73 16.98
C PHE A 146 1.12 7.63 17.45
N SER A 147 0.44 8.77 17.55
CA SER A 147 -1.02 8.80 17.70
C SER A 147 -1.72 8.36 16.41
N GLY A 148 -2.98 7.95 16.50
CA GLY A 148 -3.74 7.52 15.33
C GLY A 148 -3.77 8.56 14.19
N GLY A 149 -3.83 9.84 14.51
CA GLY A 149 -3.78 10.93 13.53
C GLY A 149 -2.40 11.11 12.88
N GLU A 150 -1.32 10.90 13.64
CA GLU A 150 0.06 10.95 13.12
C GLU A 150 0.36 9.75 12.22
N ILE A 151 -0.14 8.57 12.59
CA ILE A 151 -0.08 7.36 11.75
C ILE A 151 -0.78 7.61 10.41
N GLY A 152 -1.99 8.15 10.41
CA GLY A 152 -2.72 8.49 9.19
C GLY A 152 -1.93 9.43 8.27
N ARG A 153 -1.30 10.47 8.81
CA ARG A 153 -0.46 11.42 8.06
C ARG A 153 0.85 10.82 7.54
N ALA A 154 1.39 9.83 8.23
CA ALA A 154 2.61 9.16 7.81
C ALA A 154 2.39 8.20 6.63
N HIS A 155 1.15 7.84 6.31
CA HIS A 155 0.77 6.89 5.27
C HIS A 155 0.14 7.55 4.03
N VAL A 156 0.14 8.86 3.93
CA VAL A 156 -0.39 9.60 2.75
C VAL A 156 0.67 9.94 1.72
#